data_903f9305af0353244afb8a1654000e16
#
_entry.id   903f9305af0353244afb8a1654000e16
#
_cell.length_a   1.000
_cell.length_b   1.000
_cell.length_c   1.000
_cell.angle_alpha   90.00
_cell.angle_beta   90.00
_cell.angle_gamma   90.00
#
_symmetry.space_group_name_H-M   'P 1'
#
loop_
_entity.id
_entity.type
_entity.pdbx_description
1 polymer ?
#
loop_
_entity_poly.entity_id
_entity_poly.type
_entity_poly.pdbx_seq_one_letter_code
_entity_poly.pdbx_strand_id
1 'polypeptide(L)'
;MAIEYATRHRSASRIPADPGKPYFIEKGEGDRAHLFGDLITVYAGGEQTENTFNFFTVEGPKGDLIPAHVHADTHEVFYVTQGAVRLFVEDTEGEQQERLLTPGDFGFVPKNCTHAYRMERHHSQVVGVAAGPGGTFERFFENLGAPTGQHGLPHQPLIPEPHKWGTVPERYDVTFLPDHQWRTR
;
A
#
# COMPACT_ATOMS: atom_id res chain seq x y z
N MET A 1 10.96 16.42 12.32
CA MET A 1 9.49 16.24 12.26
C MET A 1 9.07 14.80 11.96
N ALA A 2 9.69 14.08 11.03
CA ALA A 2 9.35 12.67 10.72
C ALA A 2 9.50 11.71 11.92
N ILE A 3 10.51 11.90 12.75
CA ILE A 3 10.74 11.05 13.94
C ILE A 3 9.66 11.27 15.01
N GLU A 4 9.24 12.51 15.20
CA GLU A 4 8.18 12.84 16.17
C GLU A 4 6.82 12.30 15.73
N TYR A 5 6.57 12.28 14.45
CA TYR A 5 5.37 11.72 13.87
C TYR A 5 5.30 10.19 14.05
N ALA A 6 6.36 9.48 13.66
CA ALA A 6 6.46 8.04 13.85
C ALA A 6 6.32 7.63 15.32
N THR A 7 6.90 8.43 16.25
CA THR A 7 6.80 8.18 17.70
C THR A 7 5.37 8.37 18.21
N ARG A 8 4.65 9.37 17.73
CA ARG A 8 3.25 9.59 18.12
C ARG A 8 2.32 8.50 17.57
N HIS A 9 2.56 8.05 16.36
CA HIS A 9 1.78 6.98 15.77
C HIS A 9 1.99 5.67 16.53
N ARG A 10 3.25 5.32 16.79
CA ARG A 10 3.61 4.12 17.56
C ARG A 10 3.03 4.10 18.97
N SER A 11 2.89 5.24 19.62
CA SER A 11 2.29 5.29 20.96
C SER A 11 0.79 4.97 20.97
N ALA A 12 0.14 5.04 19.81
CA ALA A 12 -1.27 4.67 19.62
C ALA A 12 -1.45 3.28 18.98
N SER A 13 -0.36 2.69 18.47
CA SER A 13 -0.38 1.38 17.83
C SER A 13 -0.56 0.25 18.85
N ARG A 14 -1.40 -0.73 18.48
CA ARG A 14 -1.50 -2.01 19.22
C ARG A 14 -0.57 -3.08 18.67
N ILE A 15 0.16 -2.78 17.62
CA ILE A 15 1.16 -3.67 17.04
C ILE A 15 2.41 -3.63 17.93
N PRO A 16 2.83 -4.75 18.53
CA PRO A 16 4.04 -4.76 19.34
C PRO A 16 5.28 -4.50 18.49
N ALA A 17 6.21 -3.70 18.99
CA ALA A 17 7.49 -3.45 18.33
C ALA A 17 8.48 -4.64 18.45
N ASP A 18 8.15 -5.65 19.24
CA ASP A 18 9.04 -6.80 19.50
C ASP A 18 8.78 -7.92 18.49
N PRO A 19 9.69 -8.21 17.54
CA PRO A 19 9.50 -9.24 16.53
C PRO A 19 9.44 -10.66 17.11
N GLY A 20 9.91 -10.85 18.35
CA GLY A 20 9.86 -12.15 19.02
C GLY A 20 8.53 -12.50 19.68
N LYS A 21 7.53 -11.60 19.65
CA LYS A 21 6.25 -11.81 20.32
C LYS A 21 5.10 -12.03 19.35
N PRO A 22 4.38 -13.16 19.47
CA PRO A 22 3.14 -13.32 18.73
C PRO A 22 2.07 -12.33 19.24
N TYR A 23 1.23 -11.85 18.34
CA TYR A 23 0.11 -10.96 18.67
C TYR A 23 -1.13 -11.28 17.81
N PHE A 24 -2.26 -10.78 18.26
CA PHE A 24 -3.53 -10.87 17.56
C PHE A 24 -4.11 -9.46 17.43
N ILE A 25 -4.67 -9.18 16.26
CA ILE A 25 -5.33 -7.91 15.97
C ILE A 25 -6.79 -8.21 15.62
N GLU A 26 -7.71 -7.57 16.31
CA GLU A 26 -9.13 -7.68 16.05
C GLU A 26 -9.53 -6.85 14.83
N LYS A 27 -10.70 -7.16 14.26
CA LYS A 27 -11.25 -6.40 13.13
C LYS A 27 -11.35 -4.90 13.47
N GLY A 28 -10.74 -4.08 12.61
CA GLY A 28 -10.71 -2.62 12.78
C GLY A 28 -9.56 -2.11 13.64
N GLU A 29 -8.67 -2.98 14.09
CA GLU A 29 -7.40 -2.62 14.73
C GLU A 29 -6.25 -2.65 13.71
N GLY A 30 -5.06 -2.29 14.12
CA GLY A 30 -3.87 -2.13 13.29
C GLY A 30 -3.50 -0.67 13.12
N ASP A 31 -2.36 -0.41 12.52
CA ASP A 31 -1.88 0.94 12.26
C ASP A 31 -2.53 1.49 11.00
N ARG A 32 -3.33 2.53 11.15
CA ARG A 32 -4.16 3.06 10.08
C ARG A 32 -3.73 4.44 9.65
N ALA A 33 -3.79 4.65 8.33
CA ALA A 33 -3.58 5.96 7.72
C ALA A 33 -4.57 6.20 6.58
N HIS A 34 -4.95 7.45 6.40
CA HIS A 34 -5.59 7.91 5.18
C HIS A 34 -4.51 8.41 4.21
N LEU A 35 -4.57 7.94 2.98
CA LEU A 35 -3.71 8.41 1.89
C LEU A 35 -4.51 8.41 0.59
N PHE A 36 -4.54 9.51 -0.14
CA PHE A 36 -5.47 9.74 -1.25
C PHE A 36 -6.92 9.53 -0.81
N GLY A 37 -7.68 8.73 -1.54
CA GLY A 37 -9.04 8.34 -1.15
C GLY A 37 -9.10 7.10 -0.25
N ASP A 38 -7.96 6.51 0.08
CA ASP A 38 -7.87 5.19 0.69
C ASP A 38 -7.73 5.23 2.21
N LEU A 39 -8.22 4.16 2.83
CA LEU A 39 -7.86 3.74 4.17
C LEU A 39 -6.89 2.56 4.10
N ILE A 40 -5.67 2.80 4.55
CA ILE A 40 -4.64 1.78 4.68
C ILE A 40 -4.63 1.28 6.13
N THR A 41 -4.51 -0.04 6.32
CA THR A 41 -4.31 -0.64 7.63
C THR A 41 -3.12 -1.59 7.57
N VAL A 42 -2.06 -1.28 8.29
CA VAL A 42 -0.90 -2.15 8.44
C VAL A 42 -1.13 -3.07 9.63
N TYR A 43 -0.90 -4.36 9.44
CA TYR A 43 -1.01 -5.41 10.47
C TYR A 43 0.34 -5.95 10.89
N ALA A 44 1.31 -5.99 9.99
CA ALA A 44 2.70 -6.32 10.27
C ALA A 44 3.60 -5.50 9.36
N GLY A 45 4.55 -4.81 9.95
CA GLY A 45 5.57 -4.02 9.26
C GLY A 45 6.95 -4.64 9.39
N GLY A 46 7.96 -3.93 8.93
CA GLY A 46 9.34 -4.38 8.95
C GLY A 46 9.87 -4.69 10.36
N GLU A 47 9.39 -4.00 11.37
CA GLU A 47 9.81 -4.27 12.76
C GLU A 47 9.38 -5.66 13.26
N GLN A 48 8.16 -6.09 12.90
CA GLN A 48 7.64 -7.39 13.31
C GLN A 48 8.19 -8.52 12.47
N THR A 49 8.54 -8.25 11.22
CA THR A 49 8.94 -9.25 10.22
C THR A 49 10.44 -9.30 9.95
N GLU A 50 11.24 -8.56 10.72
CA GLU A 50 12.68 -8.40 10.50
C GLU A 50 13.01 -7.91 9.07
N ASN A 51 12.17 -6.99 8.57
CA ASN A 51 12.22 -6.43 7.21
C ASN A 51 12.07 -7.47 6.08
N THR A 52 11.38 -8.56 6.32
CA THR A 52 11.17 -9.60 5.29
C THR A 52 9.95 -9.32 4.43
N PHE A 53 8.87 -8.84 5.04
CA PHE A 53 7.63 -8.47 4.35
C PHE A 53 6.80 -7.48 5.16
N ASN A 54 5.83 -6.87 4.50
CA ASN A 54 4.77 -6.09 5.13
C ASN A 54 3.42 -6.70 4.77
N PHE A 55 2.49 -6.71 5.73
CA PHE A 55 1.13 -7.19 5.54
C PHE A 55 0.15 -6.07 5.87
N PHE A 56 -0.68 -5.70 4.92
CA PHE A 56 -1.60 -4.58 5.03
C PHE A 56 -2.87 -4.78 4.22
N THR A 57 -3.86 -3.94 4.47
CA THR A 57 -5.03 -3.79 3.58
C THR A 57 -5.10 -2.37 3.06
N VAL A 58 -5.61 -2.24 1.83
CA VAL A 58 -6.03 -0.96 1.25
C VAL A 58 -7.50 -1.06 0.91
N GLU A 59 -8.31 -0.17 1.46
CA GLU A 59 -9.72 -0.01 1.14
C GLU A 59 -9.91 1.35 0.48
N GLY A 60 -10.58 1.38 -0.69
CA GLY A 60 -10.74 2.60 -1.47
C GLY A 60 -12.13 2.81 -2.06
N PRO A 61 -12.46 4.05 -2.43
CA PRO A 61 -13.69 4.39 -3.13
C PRO A 61 -13.61 4.00 -4.61
N LYS A 62 -14.75 3.84 -5.25
CA LYS A 62 -14.80 3.62 -6.70
C LYS A 62 -14.10 4.77 -7.45
N GLY A 63 -13.22 4.38 -8.36
CA GLY A 63 -12.49 5.30 -9.24
C GLY A 63 -11.14 5.75 -8.68
N ASP A 64 -10.83 5.45 -7.41
CA ASP A 64 -9.51 5.74 -6.88
C ASP A 64 -8.45 4.95 -7.64
N LEU A 65 -7.41 5.64 -8.08
CA LEU A 65 -6.36 5.11 -8.93
C LEU A 65 -5.00 5.34 -8.26
N ILE A 66 -4.32 4.25 -7.96
CA ILE A 66 -2.90 4.33 -7.62
C ILE A 66 -2.12 4.36 -8.93
N PRO A 67 -1.39 5.47 -9.18
CA PRO A 67 -0.69 5.69 -10.46
C PRO A 67 0.35 4.61 -10.77
N ALA A 68 0.77 4.54 -12.04
CA ALA A 68 1.84 3.65 -12.45
C ALA A 68 3.11 3.90 -11.64
N HIS A 69 3.66 2.83 -11.09
CA HIS A 69 4.88 2.84 -10.28
C HIS A 69 5.62 1.51 -10.41
N VAL A 70 6.86 1.50 -9.92
CA VAL A 70 7.73 0.33 -9.94
C VAL A 70 8.50 0.24 -8.62
N HIS A 71 8.76 -0.99 -8.18
CA HIS A 71 9.64 -1.33 -7.06
C HIS A 71 10.88 -2.03 -7.58
N ALA A 72 12.06 -1.57 -7.20
CA ALA A 72 13.33 -2.17 -7.61
C ALA A 72 13.63 -3.47 -6.86
N ASP A 73 13.23 -3.54 -5.60
CA ASP A 73 13.58 -4.64 -4.69
C ASP A 73 12.38 -5.34 -4.03
N THR A 74 11.17 -4.82 -4.22
CA THR A 74 9.94 -5.32 -3.58
C THR A 74 9.06 -6.07 -4.57
N HIS A 75 8.62 -7.27 -4.18
CA HIS A 75 7.52 -7.99 -4.81
C HIS A 75 6.21 -7.64 -4.12
N GLU A 76 5.12 -7.54 -4.89
CA GLU A 76 3.80 -7.28 -4.33
C GLU A 76 2.77 -8.36 -4.64
N VAL A 77 1.92 -8.59 -3.67
CA VAL A 77 0.73 -9.46 -3.76
C VAL A 77 -0.52 -8.60 -3.62
N PHE A 78 -1.50 -8.91 -4.47
CA PHE A 78 -2.84 -8.35 -4.43
C PHE A 78 -3.86 -9.47 -4.28
N TYR A 79 -4.55 -9.53 -3.14
CA TYR A 79 -5.63 -10.49 -2.91
C TYR A 79 -6.91 -9.71 -2.59
N VAL A 80 -7.87 -9.76 -3.49
CA VAL A 80 -9.13 -9.00 -3.32
C VAL A 80 -10.03 -9.68 -2.31
N THR A 81 -10.46 -8.94 -1.29
CA THR A 81 -11.37 -9.43 -0.25
C THR A 81 -12.78 -8.87 -0.39
N GLN A 82 -12.92 -7.68 -1.00
CA GLN A 82 -14.20 -7.01 -1.18
C GLN A 82 -14.22 -6.16 -2.46
N GLY A 83 -15.39 -6.03 -3.08
CA GLY A 83 -15.58 -5.15 -4.23
C GLY A 83 -14.97 -5.68 -5.52
N ALA A 84 -14.20 -4.87 -6.21
CA ALA A 84 -13.45 -5.23 -7.42
C ALA A 84 -12.30 -4.24 -7.64
N VAL A 85 -11.17 -4.75 -8.08
CA VAL A 85 -9.94 -3.99 -8.33
C VAL A 85 -9.42 -4.33 -9.72
N ARG A 86 -9.14 -3.31 -10.52
CA ARG A 86 -8.48 -3.49 -11.81
C ARG A 86 -6.99 -3.30 -11.63
N LEU A 87 -6.24 -4.37 -11.84
CA LEU A 87 -4.79 -4.37 -11.78
C LEU A 87 -4.21 -4.28 -13.20
N PHE A 88 -3.27 -3.37 -13.38
CA PHE A 88 -2.49 -3.17 -14.61
C PHE A 88 -1.05 -3.51 -14.30
N VAL A 89 -0.42 -4.30 -15.16
CA VAL A 89 0.98 -4.72 -15.00
C VAL A 89 1.70 -4.65 -16.33
N GLU A 90 2.91 -4.12 -16.34
CA GLU A 90 3.86 -4.24 -17.45
C GLU A 90 5.10 -4.96 -16.93
N ASP A 91 5.46 -6.05 -17.59
CA ASP A 91 6.65 -6.82 -17.22
C ASP A 91 7.96 -6.16 -17.72
N THR A 92 9.09 -6.78 -17.42
CA THR A 92 10.40 -6.27 -17.81
C THR A 92 10.70 -6.37 -19.32
N GLU A 93 9.86 -7.04 -20.09
CA GLU A 93 9.91 -7.13 -21.54
C GLU A 93 8.98 -6.11 -22.22
N GLY A 94 8.21 -5.37 -21.43
CA GLY A 94 7.25 -4.35 -21.90
C GLY A 94 5.90 -4.93 -22.33
N GLU A 95 5.60 -6.17 -21.96
CA GLU A 95 4.29 -6.77 -22.19
C GLU A 95 3.30 -6.34 -21.14
N GLN A 96 2.21 -5.69 -21.59
CA GLN A 96 1.18 -5.15 -20.73
C GLN A 96 -0.01 -6.10 -20.58
N GLN A 97 -0.48 -6.24 -19.36
CA GLN A 97 -1.67 -6.99 -19.00
C GLN A 97 -2.56 -6.19 -18.08
N GLU A 98 -3.87 -6.38 -18.20
CA GLU A 98 -4.84 -5.90 -17.22
C GLU A 98 -5.78 -7.01 -16.80
N ARG A 99 -6.22 -7.00 -15.54
CA ARG A 99 -7.22 -7.91 -15.02
C ARG A 99 -8.14 -7.20 -14.05
N LEU A 100 -9.43 -7.49 -14.18
CA LEU A 100 -10.41 -7.19 -13.16
C LEU A 100 -10.38 -8.32 -12.13
N LEU A 101 -9.96 -8.01 -10.92
CA LEU A 101 -9.93 -8.93 -9.79
C LEU A 101 -11.17 -8.71 -8.92
N THR A 102 -11.77 -9.80 -8.48
CA THR A 102 -12.94 -9.86 -7.60
C THR A 102 -12.62 -10.67 -6.35
N PRO A 103 -13.48 -10.71 -5.29
CA PRO A 103 -13.16 -11.42 -4.06
C PRO A 103 -12.74 -12.87 -4.28
N GLY A 104 -11.56 -13.21 -3.78
CA GLY A 104 -10.90 -14.51 -3.96
C GLY A 104 -9.86 -14.52 -5.09
N ASP A 105 -9.84 -13.52 -5.96
CA ASP A 105 -8.82 -13.42 -7.01
C ASP A 105 -7.49 -12.89 -6.45
N PHE A 106 -6.41 -13.33 -7.10
CA PHE A 106 -5.03 -13.07 -6.71
C PHE A 106 -4.25 -12.46 -7.87
N GLY A 107 -3.44 -11.45 -7.57
CA GLY A 107 -2.44 -10.87 -8.45
C GLY A 107 -1.05 -10.90 -7.81
N PHE A 108 -0.02 -11.19 -8.60
CA PHE A 108 1.37 -11.11 -8.17
C PHE A 108 2.14 -10.21 -9.12
N VAL A 109 2.82 -9.24 -8.56
CA VAL A 109 3.68 -8.30 -9.29
C VAL A 109 5.12 -8.50 -8.83
N PRO A 110 5.99 -9.07 -9.67
CA PRO A 110 7.41 -9.15 -9.38
C PRO A 110 8.04 -7.76 -9.28
N LYS A 111 9.12 -7.66 -8.53
CA LYS A 111 9.97 -6.46 -8.57
C LYS A 111 10.39 -6.11 -10.00
N ASN A 112 10.63 -4.85 -10.27
CA ASN A 112 10.94 -4.27 -11.58
C ASN A 112 9.80 -4.34 -12.62
N CYS A 113 8.61 -4.80 -12.23
CA CYS A 113 7.42 -4.71 -13.07
C CYS A 113 6.63 -3.43 -12.75
N THR A 114 6.34 -2.64 -13.79
CA THR A 114 5.49 -1.45 -13.64
C THR A 114 4.06 -1.88 -13.39
N HIS A 115 3.40 -1.26 -12.43
CA HIS A 115 2.01 -1.59 -12.15
C HIS A 115 1.21 -0.38 -11.65
N ALA A 116 -0.10 -0.51 -11.77
CA ALA A 116 -1.09 0.43 -11.25
C ALA A 116 -2.35 -0.36 -10.87
N TYR A 117 -3.17 0.18 -10.01
CA TYR A 117 -4.48 -0.42 -9.77
C TYR A 117 -5.55 0.64 -9.55
N ARG A 118 -6.79 0.28 -9.89
CA ARG A 118 -7.95 1.15 -9.72
C ARG A 118 -9.07 0.41 -8.99
N MET A 119 -9.66 1.08 -8.02
CA MET A 119 -10.84 0.59 -7.33
C MET A 119 -12.07 0.70 -8.25
N GLU A 120 -12.72 -0.40 -8.59
CA GLU A 120 -13.85 -0.45 -9.51
C GLU A 120 -15.22 -0.35 -8.82
N ARG A 121 -15.26 -0.53 -7.50
CA ARG A 121 -16.45 -0.37 -6.67
C ARG A 121 -16.12 0.41 -5.41
N HIS A 122 -17.14 1.00 -4.79
CA HIS A 122 -17.01 1.58 -3.45
C HIS A 122 -16.64 0.50 -2.44
N HIS A 123 -15.79 0.85 -1.49
CA HIS A 123 -15.27 -0.07 -0.48
C HIS A 123 -14.62 -1.33 -1.09
N SER A 124 -13.99 -1.19 -2.26
CA SER A 124 -13.11 -2.24 -2.74
C SER A 124 -11.93 -2.38 -1.79
N GLN A 125 -11.63 -3.61 -1.39
CA GLN A 125 -10.53 -3.88 -0.47
C GLN A 125 -9.61 -4.96 -1.02
N VAL A 126 -8.32 -4.69 -0.94
CA VAL A 126 -7.25 -5.61 -1.27
C VAL A 126 -6.38 -5.84 -0.02
N VAL A 127 -6.01 -7.10 0.19
CA VAL A 127 -4.90 -7.47 1.06
C VAL A 127 -3.63 -7.35 0.24
N GLY A 128 -2.69 -6.56 0.73
CA GLY A 128 -1.36 -6.39 0.16
C GLY A 128 -0.29 -7.10 0.99
N VAL A 129 0.64 -7.73 0.31
CA VAL A 129 1.91 -8.17 0.89
C VAL A 129 3.02 -7.57 0.04
N ALA A 130 3.87 -6.78 0.66
CA ALA A 130 5.07 -6.26 0.05
C ALA A 130 6.29 -6.97 0.66
N ALA A 131 7.04 -7.72 -0.15
CA ALA A 131 8.13 -8.56 0.29
C ALA A 131 9.42 -8.25 -0.47
N GLY A 132 10.47 -7.94 0.26
CA GLY A 132 11.77 -7.62 -0.29
C GLY A 132 12.77 -7.18 0.77
N PRO A 133 14.06 -7.07 0.42
CA PRO A 133 15.12 -6.75 1.38
C PRO A 133 15.01 -5.35 2.01
N GLY A 134 14.18 -4.48 1.47
CA GLY A 134 13.98 -3.13 2.00
C GLY A 134 13.03 -3.06 3.19
N GLY A 135 12.06 -3.98 3.30
CA GLY A 135 11.09 -4.15 4.43
C GLY A 135 10.44 -2.89 5.00
N THR A 136 10.48 -1.77 4.26
CA THR A 136 10.12 -0.45 4.77
C THR A 136 8.89 0.13 4.07
N PHE A 137 8.19 -0.69 3.29
CA PHE A 137 7.09 -0.23 2.46
C PHE A 137 5.93 0.35 3.30
N GLU A 138 5.68 -0.17 4.51
CA GLU A 138 4.70 0.39 5.43
C GLU A 138 5.01 1.84 5.80
N ARG A 139 6.29 2.20 5.85
CA ARG A 139 6.72 3.58 6.15
C ARG A 139 6.34 4.56 5.06
N PHE A 140 6.13 4.09 3.83
CA PHE A 140 5.56 4.90 2.76
C PHE A 140 4.16 5.39 3.17
N PHE A 141 3.31 4.51 3.67
CA PHE A 141 1.97 4.87 4.14
C PHE A 141 2.01 5.77 5.37
N GLU A 142 2.91 5.49 6.31
CA GLU A 142 3.08 6.27 7.54
C GLU A 142 3.56 7.71 7.28
N ASN A 143 4.47 7.88 6.31
CA ASN A 143 5.08 9.18 6.06
C ASN A 143 4.29 10.05 5.07
N LEU A 144 3.64 9.45 4.08
CA LEU A 144 2.80 10.19 3.14
C LEU A 144 1.36 10.32 3.63
N GLY A 145 0.84 9.32 4.31
CA GLY A 145 -0.49 9.31 4.85
C GLY A 145 -0.68 10.19 6.09
N ALA A 146 -1.90 10.34 6.52
CA ALA A 146 -2.28 10.88 7.82
C ALA A 146 -2.79 9.76 8.72
N PRO A 147 -2.15 9.52 9.88
CA PRO A 147 -2.65 8.54 10.84
C PRO A 147 -4.07 8.83 11.25
N THR A 148 -4.87 7.78 11.37
CA THR A 148 -6.27 7.93 11.73
C THR A 148 -6.74 6.87 12.71
N GLY A 149 -7.62 7.29 13.64
CA GLY A 149 -8.41 6.38 14.46
C GLY A 149 -9.74 5.97 13.79
N GLN A 150 -10.05 6.52 12.62
CA GLN A 150 -11.32 6.25 11.92
C GLN A 150 -11.27 4.88 11.24
N HIS A 151 -12.46 4.27 11.07
CA HIS A 151 -12.64 2.96 10.45
C HIS A 151 -13.18 3.06 9.01
N GLY A 152 -13.36 4.24 8.49
CA GLY A 152 -13.93 4.49 7.17
C GLY A 152 -12.97 5.26 6.26
N LEU A 153 -13.36 5.35 5.02
CA LEU A 153 -12.65 6.14 4.01
C LEU A 153 -12.62 7.62 4.41
N PRO A 154 -11.60 8.38 3.98
CA PRO A 154 -11.55 9.82 4.25
C PRO A 154 -12.70 10.54 3.54
N HIS A 155 -13.24 11.58 4.19
CA HIS A 155 -14.30 12.40 3.58
C HIS A 155 -13.81 13.19 2.35
N GLN A 156 -12.52 13.48 2.29
CA GLN A 156 -11.85 14.12 1.17
C GLN A 156 -10.49 13.44 0.96
N PRO A 157 -10.04 13.27 -0.29
CA PRO A 157 -8.74 12.69 -0.57
C PRO A 157 -7.62 13.48 0.12
N LEU A 158 -6.73 12.77 0.79
CA LEU A 158 -5.54 13.34 1.40
C LEU A 158 -4.41 13.32 0.37
N ILE A 159 -4.06 14.51 -0.13
CA ILE A 159 -2.93 14.67 -1.05
C ILE A 159 -1.70 15.05 -0.24
N PRO A 160 -0.65 14.22 -0.23
CA PRO A 160 0.59 14.55 0.49
C PRO A 160 1.24 15.83 -0.05
N GLU A 161 1.90 16.55 0.83
CA GLU A 161 2.60 17.77 0.47
C GLU A 161 3.75 17.49 -0.53
N PRO A 162 3.98 18.38 -1.53
CA PRO A 162 4.95 18.16 -2.60
C PRO A 162 6.35 17.77 -2.13
N HIS A 163 6.82 18.36 -1.02
CA HIS A 163 8.16 18.09 -0.49
C HIS A 163 8.35 16.65 0.02
N LYS A 164 7.26 15.94 0.35
CA LYS A 164 7.31 14.55 0.80
C LYS A 164 7.58 13.58 -0.35
N TRP A 165 7.22 13.95 -1.58
CA TRP A 165 7.39 13.11 -2.75
C TRP A 165 8.84 12.97 -3.22
N GLY A 166 9.65 14.02 -3.05
CA GLY A 166 11.02 14.07 -3.58
C GLY A 166 11.98 13.03 -2.99
N THR A 167 11.60 12.37 -1.88
CA THR A 167 12.44 11.37 -1.21
C THR A 167 11.84 9.96 -1.24
N VAL A 168 10.73 9.77 -1.94
CA VAL A 168 9.99 8.50 -1.97
C VAL A 168 10.79 7.36 -2.59
N PRO A 169 11.43 7.51 -3.77
CA PRO A 169 12.16 6.41 -4.39
C PRO A 169 13.30 5.88 -3.52
N GLU A 170 14.08 6.79 -2.94
CA GLU A 170 15.27 6.45 -2.15
C GLU A 170 14.93 5.82 -0.79
N ARG A 171 13.76 6.18 -0.23
CA ARG A 171 13.38 5.76 1.12
C ARG A 171 12.49 4.55 1.18
N TYR A 172 11.65 4.35 0.16
CA TYR A 172 10.54 3.40 0.23
C TYR A 172 10.48 2.42 -0.93
N ASP A 173 11.48 2.42 -1.81
CA ASP A 173 11.50 1.57 -3.00
C ASP A 173 10.26 1.73 -3.88
N VAL A 174 9.76 2.96 -4.03
CA VAL A 174 8.60 3.29 -4.87
C VAL A 174 8.98 4.40 -5.84
N THR A 175 9.00 4.11 -7.12
CA THR A 175 9.22 5.12 -8.16
C THR A 175 7.94 5.29 -8.98
N PHE A 176 7.31 6.45 -8.89
CA PHE A 176 6.13 6.79 -9.69
C PHE A 176 6.52 7.17 -11.11
N LEU A 177 5.69 6.75 -12.06
CA LEU A 177 5.87 6.94 -13.49
C LEU A 177 4.67 7.71 -14.07
N PRO A 178 4.56 9.04 -13.85
CA PRO A 178 3.38 9.82 -14.19
C PRO A 178 3.07 9.85 -15.69
N ASP A 179 4.09 9.70 -16.53
CA ASP A 179 3.95 9.72 -17.99
C ASP A 179 3.73 8.33 -18.61
N HIS A 180 3.66 7.28 -17.77
CA HIS A 180 3.45 5.93 -18.25
C HIS A 180 2.08 5.78 -18.93
N GLN A 181 2.06 5.13 -20.10
CA GLN A 181 0.87 4.92 -20.89
C GLN A 181 0.47 3.45 -20.92
N TRP A 182 -0.74 3.17 -20.42
CA TRP A 182 -1.35 1.86 -20.55
C TRP A 182 -1.99 1.72 -21.93
N ARG A 183 -1.68 0.63 -22.64
CA ARG A 183 -2.34 0.31 -23.92
C ARG A 183 -3.74 -0.18 -23.57
N THR A 184 -4.74 0.66 -23.77
CA THR A 184 -6.15 0.24 -23.67
C THR A 184 -6.46 -0.72 -24.80
N ARG A 185 -6.94 -1.91 -24.49
CA ARG A 185 -7.60 -2.82 -25.43
C ARG A 185 -9.08 -2.53 -25.52
#